data_53925cce3a88298f5aabfb95b7f33a98
#
_entry.id   53925cce3a88298f5aabfb95b7f33a98
#
_cell.length_a   1.000
_cell.length_b   1.000
_cell.length_c   1.000
_cell.angle_alpha   90.00
_cell.angle_beta   90.00
_cell.angle_gamma   90.00
#
_symmetry.space_group_name_H-M   'P 1'
#
loop_
_entity.id
_entity.type
_entity.pdbx_description
1 polymer ?
#
loop_
_entity_poly.entity_id
_entity_poly.type
_entity_poly.pdbx_seq_one_letter_code
_entity_poly.pdbx_strand_id
1 'polypeptide(L)'
;MIHYLKEQIQYTSGFSIANRGDCERLSDIIFEKLKVQISYNTLRRLFDLDKKHYKPRLNTLNILSQLLGYENYLELCATFPEKNRWSSSKKIFIALGELNYSRLINILILERFRHTQFVNLFSLTIRELVFRQEFALIDKLFRDKKLALQTLTFSEKIHIGESVGSALKLATLEPEIFRRLLNNLIFTEIVILTYVDYSTLKPGQYYQNIVQEALKIPHYKHKLFFECIHYFGNYLMNKPLEKPSLRIGSTAHPILVSRVFSVRILHKISHTKSFNTDVLGLFAYKEKNQ
;
A
#
# COMPACT_ATOMS: atom_id res chain seq x y z
N MET A 1 9.15 0.13 -14.82
CA MET A 1 10.30 0.56 -15.65
C MET A 1 9.96 0.67 -17.14
N ILE A 2 9.43 -0.37 -17.80
CA ILE A 2 9.05 -0.29 -19.24
C ILE A 2 8.03 0.81 -19.51
N HIS A 3 7.04 1.00 -18.65
CA HIS A 3 6.05 2.08 -18.78
C HIS A 3 6.73 3.46 -18.76
N TYR A 4 7.64 3.68 -17.82
CA TYR A 4 8.42 4.91 -17.77
C TYR A 4 9.26 5.14 -19.03
N LEU A 5 9.94 4.10 -19.52
CA LEU A 5 10.68 4.19 -20.78
C LEU A 5 9.77 4.64 -21.94
N LYS A 6 8.56 4.09 -22.04
CA LYS A 6 7.56 4.49 -23.04
C LYS A 6 7.14 5.96 -22.91
N GLU A 7 6.87 6.42 -21.69
CA GLU A 7 6.49 7.82 -21.41
C GLU A 7 7.63 8.78 -21.77
N GLN A 8 8.87 8.47 -21.38
CA GLN A 8 10.01 9.31 -21.67
C GLN A 8 10.31 9.38 -23.18
N ILE A 9 10.13 8.29 -23.91
CA ILE A 9 10.27 8.26 -25.35
C ILE A 9 9.24 9.20 -26.00
N GLN A 10 7.96 9.12 -25.62
CA GLN A 10 6.91 9.99 -26.14
C GLN A 10 7.20 11.47 -25.83
N TYR A 11 7.64 11.75 -24.59
CA TYR A 11 8.03 13.09 -24.18
C TYR A 11 9.22 13.63 -25.01
N THR A 12 10.27 12.85 -25.17
CA THR A 12 11.48 13.22 -25.93
C THR A 12 11.24 13.32 -27.43
N SER A 13 10.34 12.51 -27.97
CA SER A 13 9.94 12.52 -29.37
C SER A 13 8.97 13.66 -29.71
N GLY A 14 8.30 14.25 -28.70
CA GLY A 14 7.35 15.34 -28.86
C GLY A 14 5.98 14.92 -29.39
N PHE A 15 5.65 13.62 -29.42
CA PHE A 15 4.34 13.12 -29.85
C PHE A 15 3.96 11.80 -29.11
N SER A 16 2.65 11.55 -29.04
CA SER A 16 2.13 10.29 -28.51
C SER A 16 2.17 9.19 -29.57
N ILE A 17 2.45 7.96 -29.16
CA ILE A 17 2.52 6.80 -30.07
C ILE A 17 1.21 6.02 -29.93
N ALA A 18 0.29 6.25 -30.86
CA ALA A 18 -1.05 5.69 -30.84
C ALA A 18 -1.39 4.81 -32.05
N ASN A 19 -0.59 4.88 -33.11
CA ASN A 19 -0.85 4.16 -34.36
C ASN A 19 0.44 3.70 -35.04
N ARG A 20 0.29 3.01 -36.21
CA ARG A 20 1.43 2.50 -36.97
C ARG A 20 2.35 3.62 -37.50
N GLY A 21 1.78 4.71 -38.01
CA GLY A 21 2.55 5.83 -38.56
C GLY A 21 3.45 6.49 -37.49
N ASP A 22 2.96 6.59 -36.26
CA ASP A 22 3.77 7.09 -35.12
C ASP A 22 4.96 6.17 -34.83
N CYS A 23 4.77 4.83 -34.96
CA CYS A 23 5.86 3.87 -34.80
C CYS A 23 6.89 3.94 -35.93
N GLU A 24 6.45 4.19 -37.17
CA GLU A 24 7.34 4.42 -38.34
C GLU A 24 8.16 5.67 -38.10
N ARG A 25 7.52 6.79 -37.75
CA ARG A 25 8.19 8.06 -37.40
C ARG A 25 9.19 7.93 -36.26
N LEU A 26 8.85 7.16 -35.20
CA LEU A 26 9.78 6.88 -34.12
C LEU A 26 10.98 6.05 -34.61
N SER A 27 10.76 5.06 -35.48
CA SER A 27 11.83 4.27 -36.09
C SER A 27 12.82 5.15 -36.85
N ASP A 28 12.33 6.13 -37.60
CA ASP A 28 13.16 7.09 -38.36
C ASP A 28 13.97 7.98 -37.40
N ILE A 29 13.37 8.52 -36.35
CA ILE A 29 14.05 9.31 -35.32
C ILE A 29 15.20 8.49 -34.66
N ILE A 30 14.93 7.22 -34.35
CA ILE A 30 15.95 6.34 -33.77
C ILE A 30 17.10 6.15 -34.75
N PHE A 31 16.79 5.92 -36.03
CA PHE A 31 17.82 5.74 -37.08
C PHE A 31 18.62 7.03 -37.29
N GLU A 32 18.00 8.19 -37.32
CA GLU A 32 18.67 9.47 -37.46
C GLU A 32 19.66 9.75 -36.33
N LYS A 33 19.24 9.49 -35.08
CA LYS A 33 20.04 9.79 -33.89
C LYS A 33 21.10 8.74 -33.56
N LEU A 34 20.74 7.45 -33.67
CA LEU A 34 21.59 6.36 -33.21
C LEU A 34 22.21 5.53 -34.32
N LYS A 35 21.82 5.77 -35.58
CA LYS A 35 22.21 4.96 -36.75
C LYS A 35 21.86 3.47 -36.61
N VAL A 36 20.86 3.14 -35.80
CA VAL A 36 20.37 1.79 -35.56
C VAL A 36 18.90 1.72 -35.97
N GLN A 37 18.56 0.68 -36.75
CA GLN A 37 17.19 0.49 -37.20
C GLN A 37 16.39 -0.42 -36.25
N ILE A 38 15.25 0.06 -35.79
CA ILE A 38 14.24 -0.74 -35.09
C ILE A 38 13.00 -0.86 -35.97
N SER A 39 12.54 -2.09 -36.21
CA SER A 39 11.31 -2.32 -36.96
C SER A 39 10.10 -1.65 -36.29
N TYR A 40 9.27 -0.95 -37.05
CA TYR A 40 8.01 -0.40 -36.57
C TYR A 40 7.09 -1.46 -35.92
N ASN A 41 7.15 -2.71 -36.36
CA ASN A 41 6.41 -3.82 -35.73
C ASN A 41 6.91 -4.10 -34.29
N THR A 42 8.20 -3.96 -34.03
CA THR A 42 8.77 -4.08 -32.68
C THR A 42 8.25 -2.95 -31.79
N LEU A 43 8.20 -1.73 -32.32
CA LEU A 43 7.67 -0.58 -31.59
C LEU A 43 6.16 -0.71 -31.34
N ARG A 44 5.37 -1.14 -32.33
CA ARG A 44 3.93 -1.43 -32.13
C ARG A 44 3.67 -2.40 -30.99
N ARG A 45 4.44 -3.48 -30.92
CA ARG A 45 4.32 -4.46 -29.82
C ARG A 45 4.75 -3.86 -28.48
N LEU A 46 5.81 -3.08 -28.47
CA LEU A 46 6.28 -2.41 -27.25
C LEU A 46 5.24 -1.43 -26.70
N PHE A 47 4.59 -0.65 -27.58
CA PHE A 47 3.58 0.36 -27.19
C PHE A 47 2.16 -0.21 -27.06
N ASP A 48 2.02 -1.55 -26.99
CA ASP A 48 0.76 -2.27 -26.79
C ASP A 48 -0.30 -1.97 -27.86
N LEU A 49 0.11 -1.60 -29.09
CA LEU A 49 -0.76 -1.40 -30.24
C LEU A 49 -1.14 -2.74 -30.92
N ASP A 50 -0.64 -3.84 -30.42
CA ASP A 50 -0.95 -5.21 -30.86
C ASP A 50 -1.69 -5.94 -29.75
N LYS A 51 -2.68 -6.77 -30.07
CA LYS A 51 -3.52 -7.49 -29.09
C LYS A 51 -2.77 -8.55 -28.25
N LYS A 52 -1.53 -8.88 -28.61
CA LYS A 52 -0.71 -9.89 -27.91
C LYS A 52 0.26 -9.23 -26.95
N HIS A 53 0.23 -9.64 -25.69
CA HIS A 53 1.24 -9.26 -24.72
C HIS A 53 2.64 -9.71 -25.17
N TYR A 54 3.54 -8.76 -25.31
CA TYR A 54 4.90 -8.99 -25.79
C TYR A 54 5.92 -8.56 -24.72
N LYS A 55 6.86 -9.45 -24.40
CA LYS A 55 8.00 -9.10 -23.58
C LYS A 55 9.12 -8.55 -24.48
N PRO A 56 9.49 -7.26 -24.36
CA PRO A 56 10.52 -6.66 -25.20
C PRO A 56 11.88 -7.35 -24.99
N ARG A 57 12.66 -7.47 -26.06
CA ARG A 57 14.04 -7.97 -25.98
C ARG A 57 14.94 -6.91 -25.35
N LEU A 58 15.96 -7.33 -24.60
CA LEU A 58 16.90 -6.44 -23.93
C LEU A 58 17.58 -5.48 -24.92
N ASN A 59 17.95 -5.95 -26.12
CA ASN A 59 18.54 -5.10 -27.16
C ASN A 59 17.61 -3.94 -27.57
N THR A 60 16.31 -4.18 -27.72
CA THR A 60 15.33 -3.14 -28.00
C THR A 60 15.26 -2.12 -26.87
N LEU A 61 15.28 -2.59 -25.62
CA LEU A 61 15.28 -1.72 -24.44
C LEU A 61 16.56 -0.89 -24.34
N ASN A 62 17.72 -1.47 -24.68
CA ASN A 62 18.99 -0.74 -24.73
C ASN A 62 18.98 0.40 -25.74
N ILE A 63 18.55 0.12 -26.99
CA ILE A 63 18.49 1.15 -28.04
C ILE A 63 17.55 2.30 -27.62
N LEU A 64 16.40 1.97 -27.04
CA LEU A 64 15.47 2.99 -26.57
C LEU A 64 15.99 3.79 -25.38
N SER A 65 16.79 3.16 -24.51
CA SER A 65 17.48 3.87 -23.42
C SER A 65 18.58 4.80 -23.93
N GLN A 66 19.29 4.37 -25.01
CA GLN A 66 20.29 5.22 -25.69
C GLN A 66 19.64 6.43 -26.35
N LEU A 67 18.43 6.31 -26.91
CA LEU A 67 17.65 7.45 -27.42
C LEU A 67 17.40 8.51 -26.33
N LEU A 68 17.28 8.10 -25.08
CA LEU A 68 17.10 8.97 -23.91
C LEU A 68 18.43 9.46 -23.30
N GLY A 69 19.59 9.08 -23.85
CA GLY A 69 20.92 9.49 -23.40
C GLY A 69 21.55 8.59 -22.32
N TYR A 70 21.00 7.39 -22.08
CA TYR A 70 21.62 6.38 -21.22
C TYR A 70 22.48 5.44 -22.03
N GLU A 71 23.53 4.90 -21.46
CA GLU A 71 24.39 3.93 -22.12
C GLU A 71 23.63 2.65 -22.50
N ASN A 72 22.78 2.15 -21.59
CA ASN A 72 21.97 0.98 -21.78
C ASN A 72 20.74 0.97 -20.84
N TYR A 73 19.89 -0.06 -20.96
CA TYR A 73 18.69 -0.21 -20.13
C TYR A 73 18.97 -0.46 -18.65
N LEU A 74 20.10 -1.09 -18.32
CA LEU A 74 20.52 -1.32 -16.93
C LEU A 74 20.88 0.00 -16.26
N GLU A 75 21.59 0.89 -16.95
CA GLU A 75 21.89 2.23 -16.44
C GLU A 75 20.60 3.06 -16.24
N LEU A 76 19.68 3.02 -17.20
CA LEU A 76 18.35 3.62 -17.02
C LEU A 76 17.65 3.07 -15.77
N CYS A 77 17.70 1.75 -15.55
CA CYS A 77 17.11 1.12 -14.38
C CYS A 77 17.81 1.51 -13.08
N ALA A 78 19.12 1.66 -13.09
CA ALA A 78 19.91 2.04 -11.92
C ALA A 78 19.74 3.53 -11.54
N THR A 79 19.73 4.42 -12.53
CA THR A 79 19.62 5.87 -12.30
C THR A 79 18.20 6.34 -12.02
N PHE A 80 17.19 5.63 -12.53
CA PHE A 80 15.80 6.05 -12.46
C PHE A 80 15.19 6.02 -11.05
N PRO A 81 15.31 4.94 -10.26
CA PRO A 81 14.68 4.88 -8.95
C PRO A 81 15.22 5.92 -7.97
N GLU A 82 16.52 6.16 -7.98
CA GLU A 82 17.17 7.04 -7.01
C GLU A 82 16.90 8.51 -7.29
N LYS A 83 17.06 8.96 -8.53
CA LYS A 83 16.91 10.37 -8.90
C LYS A 83 15.49 10.89 -8.71
N ASN A 84 14.48 10.11 -9.13
CA ASN A 84 13.07 10.49 -8.95
C ASN A 84 12.60 10.30 -7.51
N ARG A 85 13.00 9.21 -6.86
CA ARG A 85 12.68 8.94 -5.45
C ARG A 85 13.23 10.06 -4.57
N TRP A 86 14.48 10.47 -4.77
CA TRP A 86 15.10 11.57 -4.03
C TRP A 86 14.40 12.89 -4.30
N SER A 87 14.08 13.21 -5.57
CA SER A 87 13.39 14.45 -5.94
C SER A 87 12.01 14.56 -5.30
N SER A 88 11.21 13.49 -5.34
CA SER A 88 9.87 13.47 -4.74
C SER A 88 9.94 13.49 -3.21
N SER A 89 10.85 12.74 -2.59
CA SER A 89 11.10 12.78 -1.15
C SER A 89 11.52 14.18 -0.69
N LYS A 90 12.47 14.82 -1.40
CA LYS A 90 12.91 16.19 -1.11
C LYS A 90 11.75 17.19 -1.14
N LYS A 91 10.87 17.10 -2.14
CA LYS A 91 9.67 17.96 -2.24
C LYS A 91 8.72 17.74 -1.07
N ILE A 92 8.53 16.49 -0.64
CA ILE A 92 7.70 16.14 0.52
C ILE A 92 8.32 16.74 1.80
N PHE A 93 9.63 16.56 2.04
CA PHE A 93 10.27 17.12 3.24
C PHE A 93 10.20 18.66 3.27
N ILE A 94 10.33 19.34 2.12
CA ILE A 94 10.14 20.79 2.05
C ILE A 94 8.69 21.14 2.41
N ALA A 95 7.70 20.49 1.81
CA ALA A 95 6.28 20.75 2.09
C ALA A 95 5.91 20.47 3.56
N LEU A 96 6.50 19.44 4.16
CA LEU A 96 6.34 19.12 5.60
C LEU A 96 7.02 20.17 6.49
N GLY A 97 8.19 20.68 6.11
CA GLY A 97 8.87 21.76 6.84
C GLY A 97 8.08 23.06 6.83
N GLU A 98 7.42 23.36 5.71
CA GLU A 98 6.55 24.53 5.54
C GLU A 98 5.14 24.32 6.12
N LEU A 99 4.78 23.13 6.62
CA LEU A 99 3.42 22.69 6.99
C LEU A 99 2.39 22.99 5.88
N ASN A 100 2.84 22.94 4.62
CA ASN A 100 2.02 23.29 3.47
C ASN A 100 1.22 22.07 2.99
N TYR A 101 0.02 21.87 3.58
CA TYR A 101 -0.85 20.75 3.24
C TYR A 101 -1.21 20.71 1.75
N SER A 102 -1.51 21.86 1.14
CA SER A 102 -1.89 21.90 -0.28
C SER A 102 -0.78 21.44 -1.20
N ARG A 103 0.47 21.81 -0.91
CA ARG A 103 1.65 21.36 -1.64
C ARG A 103 1.90 19.87 -1.41
N LEU A 104 1.80 19.41 -0.18
CA LEU A 104 1.97 18.00 0.20
C LEU A 104 0.97 17.10 -0.52
N ILE A 105 -0.32 17.45 -0.48
CA ILE A 105 -1.39 16.66 -1.13
C ILE A 105 -1.20 16.61 -2.65
N ASN A 106 -0.81 17.73 -3.29
CA ASN A 106 -0.56 17.76 -4.73
C ASN A 106 0.60 16.86 -5.15
N ILE A 107 1.68 16.81 -4.36
CA ILE A 107 2.79 15.89 -4.60
C ILE A 107 2.32 14.44 -4.50
N LEU A 108 1.58 14.10 -3.45
CA LEU A 108 1.08 12.74 -3.23
C LEU A 108 0.07 12.32 -4.31
N ILE A 109 -0.80 13.22 -4.78
CA ILE A 109 -1.73 12.96 -5.88
C ILE A 109 -0.95 12.66 -7.18
N LEU A 110 0.05 13.48 -7.51
CA LEU A 110 0.88 13.24 -8.71
C LEU A 110 1.57 11.88 -8.66
N GLU A 111 2.10 11.49 -7.50
CA GLU A 111 2.74 10.19 -7.31
C GLU A 111 1.70 9.05 -7.35
N ARG A 112 0.47 9.27 -6.89
CA ARG A 112 -0.63 8.30 -6.97
C ARG A 112 -0.98 7.98 -8.43
N PHE A 113 -1.03 8.98 -9.30
CA PHE A 113 -1.25 8.77 -10.74
C PHE A 113 -0.09 8.04 -11.44
N ARG A 114 1.14 8.24 -10.97
CA ARG A 114 2.33 7.58 -11.53
C ARG A 114 2.52 6.13 -11.09
N HIS A 115 1.78 5.67 -10.09
CA HIS A 115 1.75 4.31 -9.52
C HIS A 115 3.09 3.71 -9.02
N THR A 116 4.22 4.36 -9.22
CA THR A 116 5.54 3.73 -8.98
C THR A 116 6.08 3.87 -7.57
N GLN A 117 5.77 4.97 -6.89
CA GLN A 117 6.39 5.30 -5.59
C GLN A 117 5.39 5.77 -4.52
N PHE A 118 4.11 5.88 -4.87
CA PHE A 118 3.10 6.45 -3.99
C PHE A 118 3.09 5.82 -2.59
N VAL A 119 3.06 4.48 -2.51
CA VAL A 119 2.98 3.74 -1.25
C VAL A 119 4.16 4.08 -0.33
N ASN A 120 5.38 4.08 -0.88
CA ASN A 120 6.59 4.41 -0.12
C ASN A 120 6.60 5.87 0.34
N LEU A 121 6.24 6.80 -0.55
CA LEU A 121 6.22 8.23 -0.24
C LEU A 121 5.11 8.59 0.73
N PHE A 122 3.94 7.96 0.59
CA PHE A 122 2.84 8.13 1.53
C PHE A 122 3.22 7.60 2.92
N SER A 123 3.78 6.39 3.00
CA SER A 123 4.27 5.81 4.25
C SER A 123 5.33 6.70 4.91
N LEU A 124 6.31 7.19 4.14
CA LEU A 124 7.33 8.12 4.62
C LEU A 124 6.72 9.41 5.17
N THR A 125 5.74 9.97 4.44
CA THR A 125 5.04 11.19 4.86
C THR A 125 4.31 10.97 6.19
N ILE A 126 3.55 9.89 6.30
CA ILE A 126 2.80 9.61 7.54
C ILE A 126 3.73 9.34 8.71
N ARG A 127 4.82 8.58 8.51
CA ARG A 127 5.84 8.35 9.55
C ARG A 127 6.45 9.66 10.05
N GLU A 128 6.82 10.55 9.14
CA GLU A 128 7.35 11.85 9.51
C GLU A 128 6.35 12.69 10.29
N LEU A 129 5.07 12.67 9.90
CA LEU A 129 3.99 13.33 10.65
C LEU A 129 3.77 12.71 12.04
N VAL A 130 3.91 11.39 12.18
CA VAL A 130 3.87 10.71 13.48
C VAL A 130 5.00 11.22 14.39
N PHE A 131 6.24 11.28 13.90
CA PHE A 131 7.38 11.77 14.67
C PHE A 131 7.27 13.25 15.05
N ARG A 132 6.59 14.05 14.22
CA ARG A 132 6.28 15.46 14.52
C ARG A 132 5.02 15.64 15.35
N GLN A 133 4.30 14.57 15.71
CA GLN A 133 3.03 14.58 16.43
C GLN A 133 1.90 15.34 15.72
N GLU A 134 1.97 15.42 14.37
CA GLU A 134 0.99 16.12 13.53
C GLU A 134 -0.22 15.22 13.19
N PHE A 135 -0.88 14.68 14.22
CA PHE A 135 -1.97 13.70 14.08
C PHE A 135 -3.22 14.28 13.40
N ALA A 136 -3.45 15.59 13.55
CA ALA A 136 -4.53 16.27 12.85
C ALA A 136 -4.35 16.24 11.32
N LEU A 137 -3.11 16.37 10.86
CA LEU A 137 -2.76 16.31 9.45
C LEU A 137 -2.81 14.86 8.93
N ILE A 138 -2.41 13.88 9.73
CA ILE A 138 -2.58 12.47 9.41
C ILE A 138 -4.06 12.14 9.17
N ASP A 139 -4.95 12.50 10.11
CA ASP A 139 -6.40 12.28 9.96
C ASP A 139 -6.94 12.94 8.68
N LYS A 140 -6.50 14.17 8.38
CA LYS A 140 -6.89 14.90 7.17
C LYS A 140 -6.44 14.20 5.89
N LEU A 141 -5.18 13.69 5.83
CA LEU A 141 -4.66 12.94 4.69
C LEU A 141 -5.44 11.66 4.42
N PHE A 142 -5.78 10.91 5.47
CA PHE A 142 -6.58 9.68 5.31
C PHE A 142 -8.04 9.94 4.92
N ARG A 143 -8.58 11.14 5.17
CA ARG A 143 -9.93 11.55 4.73
C ARG A 143 -9.94 12.17 3.34
N ASP A 144 -8.79 12.51 2.76
CA ASP A 144 -8.73 13.20 1.48
C ASP A 144 -9.10 12.25 0.32
N LYS A 145 -10.27 12.51 -0.27
CA LYS A 145 -10.81 11.70 -1.37
C LYS A 145 -9.92 11.71 -2.62
N LYS A 146 -9.09 12.75 -2.82
CA LYS A 146 -8.21 12.86 -3.98
C LYS A 146 -7.08 11.83 -3.96
N LEU A 147 -6.70 11.33 -2.78
CA LEU A 147 -5.70 10.25 -2.64
C LEU A 147 -6.27 8.87 -2.98
N ALA A 148 -7.59 8.73 -3.05
CA ALA A 148 -8.26 7.46 -3.38
C ALA A 148 -7.71 6.25 -2.62
N LEU A 149 -7.42 6.39 -1.32
CA LEU A 149 -6.75 5.36 -0.51
C LEU A 149 -7.57 4.05 -0.40
N GLN A 150 -8.88 4.13 -0.54
CA GLN A 150 -9.77 2.96 -0.57
C GLN A 150 -9.49 2.04 -1.78
N THR A 151 -8.95 2.57 -2.88
CA THR A 151 -8.64 1.80 -4.11
C THR A 151 -7.27 1.12 -4.06
N LEU A 152 -6.52 1.27 -2.97
CA LEU A 152 -5.26 0.55 -2.75
C LEU A 152 -5.51 -0.95 -2.71
N THR A 153 -4.61 -1.71 -3.32
CA THR A 153 -4.59 -3.17 -3.23
C THR A 153 -4.32 -3.62 -1.80
N PHE A 154 -4.66 -4.86 -1.49
CA PHE A 154 -4.42 -5.42 -0.16
C PHE A 154 -2.93 -5.38 0.24
N SER A 155 -2.03 -5.70 -0.70
CA SER A 155 -0.58 -5.64 -0.47
C SER A 155 -0.09 -4.23 -0.19
N GLU A 156 -0.58 -3.22 -0.91
CA GLU A 156 -0.25 -1.81 -0.66
C GLU A 156 -0.73 -1.35 0.72
N LYS A 157 -1.93 -1.75 1.14
CA LYS A 157 -2.46 -1.46 2.47
C LYS A 157 -1.61 -2.08 3.58
N ILE A 158 -1.19 -3.35 3.43
CA ILE A 158 -0.29 -4.01 4.38
C ILE A 158 1.02 -3.24 4.47
N HIS A 159 1.64 -2.89 3.35
CA HIS A 159 2.92 -2.17 3.34
C HIS A 159 2.83 -0.82 4.09
N ILE A 160 1.77 -0.05 3.84
CA ILE A 160 1.52 1.22 4.57
C ILE A 160 1.30 0.92 6.06
N GLY A 161 0.46 -0.07 6.37
CA GLY A 161 0.11 -0.41 7.75
C GLY A 161 1.30 -0.86 8.58
N GLU A 162 2.16 -1.72 8.06
CA GLU A 162 3.39 -2.15 8.73
C GLU A 162 4.34 -0.97 8.96
N SER A 163 4.54 -0.14 7.93
CA SER A 163 5.43 1.02 8.00
C SER A 163 4.94 2.08 9.01
N VAL A 164 3.64 2.41 8.97
CA VAL A 164 3.05 3.44 9.82
C VAL A 164 2.77 2.91 11.23
N GLY A 165 2.26 1.69 11.35
CA GLY A 165 1.97 1.06 12.65
C GLY A 165 3.23 0.92 13.51
N SER A 166 4.37 0.57 12.91
CA SER A 166 5.66 0.52 13.60
C SER A 166 6.12 1.90 14.09
N ALA A 167 5.83 2.98 13.37
CA ALA A 167 6.14 4.33 13.82
C ALA A 167 5.20 4.81 14.94
N LEU A 168 3.90 4.51 14.84
CA LEU A 168 2.91 4.85 15.86
C LEU A 168 3.20 4.19 17.21
N LYS A 169 3.78 2.99 17.22
CA LYS A 169 4.22 2.31 18.45
C LYS A 169 5.24 3.12 19.24
N LEU A 170 6.06 3.94 18.58
CA LEU A 170 7.09 4.77 19.19
C LEU A 170 6.57 6.15 19.59
N ALA A 171 5.35 6.51 19.19
CA ALA A 171 4.74 7.80 19.52
C ALA A 171 3.95 7.71 20.83
N THR A 172 4.02 8.77 21.64
CA THR A 172 3.15 8.93 22.79
C THR A 172 1.84 9.52 22.31
N LEU A 173 0.76 8.72 22.34
CA LEU A 173 -0.55 9.13 21.85
C LEU A 173 -1.53 9.29 23.00
N GLU A 174 -2.12 10.47 23.12
CA GLU A 174 -3.22 10.72 24.02
C GLU A 174 -4.48 9.92 23.62
N PRO A 175 -5.30 9.44 24.58
CA PRO A 175 -6.50 8.64 24.28
C PRO A 175 -7.47 9.32 23.29
N GLU A 176 -7.57 10.65 23.35
CA GLU A 176 -8.43 11.42 22.45
C GLU A 176 -7.93 11.41 21.00
N ILE A 177 -6.61 11.51 20.83
CA ILE A 177 -5.98 11.39 19.50
C ILE A 177 -6.23 9.98 18.93
N PHE A 178 -6.09 8.95 19.76
CA PHE A 178 -6.43 7.57 19.35
C PHE A 178 -7.87 7.46 18.90
N ARG A 179 -8.83 7.95 19.67
CA ARG A 179 -10.25 7.91 19.29
C ARG A 179 -10.53 8.64 17.99
N ARG A 180 -9.88 9.78 17.76
CA ARG A 180 -10.00 10.52 16.50
C ARG A 180 -9.49 9.71 15.32
N LEU A 181 -8.32 9.09 15.42
CA LEU A 181 -7.74 8.25 14.37
C LEU A 181 -8.58 6.97 14.14
N LEU A 182 -9.08 6.32 15.19
CA LEU A 182 -9.96 5.15 15.10
C LEU A 182 -11.30 5.47 14.41
N ASN A 183 -11.83 6.68 14.59
CA ASN A 183 -13.04 7.16 13.89
C ASN A 183 -12.79 7.43 12.39
N ASN A 184 -11.53 7.44 11.94
CA ASN A 184 -11.19 7.46 10.53
C ASN A 184 -11.14 6.03 10.01
N LEU A 185 -12.22 5.59 9.35
CA LEU A 185 -12.35 4.20 8.89
C LEU A 185 -11.24 3.78 7.93
N ILE A 186 -10.80 4.69 7.05
CA ILE A 186 -9.72 4.40 6.08
C ILE A 186 -8.40 4.21 6.82
N PHE A 187 -8.09 5.08 7.79
CA PHE A 187 -6.91 4.91 8.64
C PHE A 187 -6.95 3.58 9.39
N THR A 188 -8.08 3.26 10.00
CA THR A 188 -8.25 1.99 10.73
C THR A 188 -8.04 0.80 9.80
N GLU A 189 -8.67 0.78 8.62
CA GLU A 189 -8.55 -0.33 7.66
C GLU A 189 -7.12 -0.50 7.12
N ILE A 190 -6.40 0.61 6.88
CA ILE A 190 -5.05 0.55 6.28
C ILE A 190 -3.97 0.35 7.33
N VAL A 191 -4.10 0.92 8.53
CA VAL A 191 -3.02 0.93 9.52
C VAL A 191 -3.31 -0.05 10.66
N ILE A 192 -4.46 0.08 11.32
CA ILE A 192 -4.72 -0.63 12.56
C ILE A 192 -5.05 -2.12 12.33
N LEU A 193 -5.86 -2.42 11.29
CA LEU A 193 -6.23 -3.81 11.01
C LEU A 193 -5.08 -4.60 10.36
N THR A 194 -4.18 -3.94 9.65
CA THR A 194 -3.07 -4.61 8.95
C THR A 194 -1.85 -4.83 9.84
N TYR A 195 -1.62 -3.96 10.82
CA TYR A 195 -0.52 -4.06 11.77
C TYR A 195 -1.02 -4.32 13.18
N VAL A 196 -0.83 -5.54 13.69
CA VAL A 196 -1.15 -5.91 15.08
C VAL A 196 0.15 -6.20 15.83
N ASP A 197 0.44 -5.39 16.83
CA ASP A 197 1.59 -5.62 17.70
C ASP A 197 1.22 -6.49 18.91
N TYR A 198 1.34 -7.78 18.74
CA TYR A 198 1.07 -8.76 19.80
C TYR A 198 1.98 -8.61 21.03
N SER A 199 3.18 -8.05 20.85
CA SER A 199 4.13 -7.86 21.96
C SER A 199 3.66 -6.80 22.96
N THR A 200 2.77 -5.89 22.53
CA THR A 200 2.22 -4.79 23.33
C THR A 200 0.74 -4.96 23.68
N LEU A 201 0.25 -6.20 23.71
CA LEU A 201 -1.12 -6.52 24.19
C LEU A 201 -1.24 -6.64 25.72
N LYS A 202 -0.22 -6.29 26.46
CA LYS A 202 -0.26 -6.26 27.93
C LYS A 202 -0.91 -4.97 28.45
N PRO A 203 -1.54 -4.97 29.63
CA PRO A 203 -2.17 -3.78 30.21
C PRO A 203 -1.25 -2.56 30.23
N GLY A 204 -1.77 -1.42 29.83
CA GLY A 204 -1.05 -0.15 29.77
C GLY A 204 -0.07 0.00 28.60
N GLN A 205 0.07 -1.01 27.74
CA GLN A 205 0.94 -0.94 26.57
C GLN A 205 0.18 -0.48 25.32
N TYR A 206 0.94 -0.09 24.29
CA TYR A 206 0.48 0.58 23.08
C TYR A 206 -0.75 -0.08 22.42
N TYR A 207 -0.63 -1.33 21.98
CA TYR A 207 -1.72 -1.94 21.23
C TYR A 207 -2.92 -2.32 22.09
N GLN A 208 -2.68 -2.66 23.38
CA GLN A 208 -3.77 -2.88 24.33
C GLN A 208 -4.60 -1.62 24.56
N ASN A 209 -3.96 -0.44 24.64
CA ASN A 209 -4.67 0.83 24.75
C ASN A 209 -5.54 1.10 23.51
N ILE A 210 -5.03 0.82 22.30
CA ILE A 210 -5.83 0.89 21.05
C ILE A 210 -7.08 0.00 21.15
N VAL A 211 -6.90 -1.25 21.55
CA VAL A 211 -8.00 -2.22 21.70
C VAL A 211 -9.05 -1.70 22.68
N GLN A 212 -8.63 -1.21 23.84
CA GLN A 212 -9.55 -0.68 24.84
C GLN A 212 -10.32 0.55 24.36
N GLU A 213 -9.66 1.49 23.71
CA GLU A 213 -10.33 2.69 23.16
C GLU A 213 -11.30 2.32 22.04
N ALA A 214 -10.94 1.37 21.15
CA ALA A 214 -11.83 0.92 20.09
C ALA A 214 -13.08 0.22 20.64
N LEU A 215 -12.96 -0.58 21.67
CA LEU A 215 -14.09 -1.28 22.29
C LEU A 215 -15.07 -0.35 23.01
N LYS A 216 -14.63 0.85 23.43
CA LYS A 216 -15.50 1.89 24.01
C LYS A 216 -16.36 2.62 22.99
N ILE A 217 -16.01 2.58 21.69
CA ILE A 217 -16.77 3.30 20.65
C ILE A 217 -18.09 2.58 20.40
N PRO A 218 -19.25 3.21 20.61
CA PRO A 218 -20.55 2.61 20.36
C PRO A 218 -20.73 2.25 18.87
N HIS A 219 -21.29 1.07 18.56
CA HIS A 219 -21.57 0.63 17.19
C HIS A 219 -20.37 0.71 16.22
N TYR A 220 -19.14 0.54 16.73
CA TYR A 220 -17.94 0.64 15.92
C TYR A 220 -17.90 -0.44 14.84
N LYS A 221 -17.68 -0.03 13.58
CA LYS A 221 -17.67 -0.93 12.41
C LYS A 221 -16.72 -2.13 12.57
N HIS A 222 -15.57 -1.91 13.22
CA HIS A 222 -14.52 -2.92 13.39
C HIS A 222 -14.49 -3.55 14.79
N LYS A 223 -15.56 -3.38 15.58
CA LYS A 223 -15.64 -3.86 16.97
C LYS A 223 -15.26 -5.34 17.09
N LEU A 224 -15.79 -6.20 16.19
CA LEU A 224 -15.52 -7.63 16.16
C LEU A 224 -14.02 -7.95 16.00
N PHE A 225 -13.29 -7.16 15.21
CA PHE A 225 -11.84 -7.32 15.09
C PHE A 225 -11.14 -7.08 16.44
N PHE A 226 -11.50 -6.02 17.14
CA PHE A 226 -10.89 -5.69 18.44
C PHE A 226 -11.29 -6.67 19.54
N GLU A 227 -12.50 -7.23 19.49
CA GLU A 227 -12.90 -8.33 20.35
C GLU A 227 -12.01 -9.57 20.13
N CYS A 228 -11.69 -9.88 18.86
CA CYS A 228 -10.73 -10.95 18.55
C CYS A 228 -9.34 -10.66 19.13
N ILE A 229 -8.82 -9.44 18.95
CA ILE A 229 -7.50 -9.06 19.46
C ILE A 229 -7.49 -9.05 20.99
N HIS A 230 -8.55 -8.58 21.63
CA HIS A 230 -8.70 -8.64 23.09
C HIS A 230 -8.64 -10.09 23.59
N TYR A 231 -9.32 -11.02 22.90
CA TYR A 231 -9.29 -12.44 23.21
C TYR A 231 -7.85 -13.00 23.12
N PHE A 232 -7.08 -12.63 22.07
CA PHE A 232 -5.67 -12.99 21.96
C PHE A 232 -4.84 -12.43 23.12
N GLY A 233 -5.06 -11.18 23.51
CA GLY A 233 -4.38 -10.57 24.64
C GLY A 233 -4.64 -11.34 25.95
N ASN A 234 -5.88 -11.75 26.20
CA ASN A 234 -6.24 -12.57 27.36
C ASN A 234 -5.57 -13.95 27.32
N TYR A 235 -5.53 -14.60 26.15
CA TYR A 235 -4.83 -15.87 25.97
C TYR A 235 -3.34 -15.74 26.28
N LEU A 236 -2.65 -14.72 25.75
CA LEU A 236 -1.22 -14.48 25.97
C LEU A 236 -0.89 -14.16 27.45
N MET A 237 -1.87 -13.67 28.20
CA MET A 237 -1.75 -13.37 29.63
C MET A 237 -2.21 -14.53 30.55
N ASN A 238 -2.53 -15.68 29.98
CA ASN A 238 -3.09 -16.83 30.70
C ASN A 238 -4.36 -16.49 31.52
N LYS A 239 -5.17 -15.54 31.05
CA LYS A 239 -6.45 -15.18 31.66
C LYS A 239 -7.55 -16.17 31.24
N PRO A 240 -8.59 -16.34 32.07
CA PRO A 240 -9.75 -17.14 31.68
C PRO A 240 -10.34 -16.67 30.37
N LEU A 241 -10.63 -17.62 29.48
CA LEU A 241 -11.19 -17.34 28.15
C LEU A 241 -12.67 -17.69 28.15
N GLU A 242 -13.53 -16.71 27.97
CA GLU A 242 -14.96 -16.92 27.76
C GLU A 242 -15.22 -17.42 26.33
N LYS A 243 -16.32 -18.18 26.15
CA LYS A 243 -16.70 -18.67 24.82
C LYS A 243 -16.98 -17.47 23.88
N PRO A 244 -16.24 -17.32 22.77
CA PRO A 244 -16.43 -16.19 21.89
C PRO A 244 -17.75 -16.30 21.12
N SER A 245 -18.61 -15.28 21.23
CA SER A 245 -19.88 -15.16 20.48
C SER A 245 -19.63 -14.44 19.15
N LEU A 246 -18.69 -14.93 18.34
CA LEU A 246 -18.23 -14.27 17.13
C LEU A 246 -19.06 -14.71 15.91
N ARG A 247 -19.89 -13.82 15.37
CA ARG A 247 -20.64 -14.04 14.11
C ARG A 247 -20.01 -13.24 12.99
N ILE A 248 -19.75 -13.90 11.85
CA ILE A 248 -19.17 -13.28 10.65
C ILE A 248 -20.26 -13.18 9.60
N GLY A 249 -20.43 -11.98 9.01
CA GLY A 249 -21.26 -11.80 7.81
C GLY A 249 -20.58 -12.35 6.55
N SER A 250 -21.34 -12.69 5.53
CA SER A 250 -20.84 -13.23 4.25
C SER A 250 -19.88 -12.29 3.49
N THR A 251 -19.96 -10.98 3.76
CA THR A 251 -19.15 -9.94 3.11
C THR A 251 -18.03 -9.40 4.01
N ALA A 252 -17.62 -10.19 5.01
CA ALA A 252 -16.62 -9.73 5.98
C ALA A 252 -15.22 -9.59 5.33
N HIS A 253 -14.46 -8.59 5.79
CA HIS A 253 -13.09 -8.37 5.33
C HIS A 253 -12.20 -9.60 5.64
N PRO A 254 -11.32 -10.04 4.71
CA PRO A 254 -10.50 -11.25 4.88
C PRO A 254 -9.68 -11.29 6.17
N ILE A 255 -9.12 -10.15 6.60
CA ILE A 255 -8.38 -10.04 7.88
C ILE A 255 -9.30 -10.38 9.06
N LEU A 256 -10.53 -9.87 9.08
CA LEU A 256 -11.49 -10.15 10.15
C LEU A 256 -11.85 -11.62 10.19
N VAL A 257 -12.12 -12.22 9.03
CA VAL A 257 -12.40 -13.65 8.89
C VAL A 257 -11.28 -14.48 9.49
N SER A 258 -10.04 -14.22 9.09
CA SER A 258 -8.85 -14.88 9.61
C SER A 258 -8.76 -14.77 11.15
N ARG A 259 -9.01 -13.58 11.70
CA ARG A 259 -8.96 -13.36 13.16
C ARG A 259 -10.04 -14.15 13.92
N VAL A 260 -11.26 -14.15 13.42
CA VAL A 260 -12.35 -14.90 14.06
C VAL A 260 -12.08 -16.41 14.04
N PHE A 261 -11.60 -16.96 12.92
CA PHE A 261 -11.21 -18.37 12.87
C PHE A 261 -10.05 -18.69 13.82
N SER A 262 -9.04 -17.84 13.88
CA SER A 262 -7.92 -18.03 14.82
C SER A 262 -8.40 -18.04 16.28
N VAL A 263 -9.33 -17.15 16.67
CA VAL A 263 -9.91 -17.13 18.02
C VAL A 263 -10.68 -18.42 18.32
N ARG A 264 -11.48 -18.89 17.36
CA ARG A 264 -12.22 -20.17 17.51
C ARG A 264 -11.30 -21.37 17.69
N ILE A 265 -10.19 -21.40 16.92
CA ILE A 265 -9.16 -22.43 17.05
C ILE A 265 -8.50 -22.36 18.42
N LEU A 266 -8.07 -21.17 18.85
CA LEU A 266 -7.46 -20.97 20.18
C LEU A 266 -8.40 -21.39 21.31
N HIS A 267 -9.68 -21.01 21.23
CA HIS A 267 -10.67 -21.42 22.23
C HIS A 267 -10.80 -22.93 22.31
N LYS A 268 -10.85 -23.62 21.16
CA LYS A 268 -10.90 -25.09 21.13
C LYS A 268 -9.64 -25.74 21.71
N ILE A 269 -8.45 -25.25 21.32
CA ILE A 269 -7.18 -25.75 21.89
C ILE A 269 -7.18 -25.63 23.41
N SER A 270 -7.67 -24.51 23.95
CA SER A 270 -7.68 -24.23 25.40
C SER A 270 -8.72 -25.05 26.17
N HIS A 271 -9.81 -25.49 25.54
CA HIS A 271 -10.96 -26.09 26.24
C HIS A 271 -11.32 -27.52 25.79
N THR A 272 -10.90 -27.95 24.59
CA THR A 272 -11.26 -29.28 24.05
C THR A 272 -10.11 -29.89 23.26
N LYS A 273 -10.12 -31.26 23.20
CA LYS A 273 -9.11 -32.02 22.43
C LYS A 273 -9.44 -32.17 20.93
N SER A 274 -10.54 -31.63 20.40
CA SER A 274 -10.93 -31.82 19.00
C SER A 274 -10.69 -30.57 18.13
N PHE A 275 -9.79 -30.70 17.18
CA PHE A 275 -9.21 -29.60 16.40
C PHE A 275 -9.76 -29.44 14.96
N ASN A 276 -10.43 -30.46 14.39
CA ASN A 276 -10.58 -30.60 12.94
C ASN A 276 -11.60 -29.69 12.23
N THR A 277 -12.71 -29.29 12.88
CA THR A 277 -13.83 -28.63 12.20
C THR A 277 -13.61 -27.17 11.83
N ASP A 278 -12.81 -26.43 12.60
CA ASP A 278 -12.61 -24.98 12.32
C ASP A 278 -11.49 -24.72 11.31
N VAL A 279 -10.50 -25.61 11.23
CA VAL A 279 -9.47 -25.58 10.19
C VAL A 279 -10.13 -25.83 8.83
N LEU A 280 -11.03 -26.81 8.73
CA LEU A 280 -11.80 -27.09 7.52
C LEU A 280 -12.69 -25.89 7.11
N GLY A 281 -13.29 -25.17 8.08
CA GLY A 281 -14.07 -23.96 7.82
C GLY A 281 -13.25 -22.82 7.23
N LEU A 282 -11.97 -22.67 7.62
CA LEU A 282 -11.06 -21.68 7.05
C LEU A 282 -10.73 -21.98 5.58
N PHE A 283 -10.49 -23.25 5.26
CA PHE A 283 -10.23 -23.69 3.88
C PHE A 283 -11.45 -23.51 2.98
N ALA A 284 -12.64 -23.91 3.45
CA ALA A 284 -13.89 -23.77 2.70
C ALA A 284 -14.25 -22.29 2.43
N TYR A 285 -13.92 -21.38 3.35
CA TYR A 285 -14.09 -19.93 3.12
C TYR A 285 -13.14 -19.42 2.03
N LYS A 286 -11.89 -19.91 2.01
CA LYS A 286 -10.89 -19.51 1.00
C LYS A 286 -11.31 -19.94 -0.41
N GLU A 287 -11.83 -21.16 -0.56
CA GLU A 287 -12.31 -21.70 -1.86
C GLU A 287 -13.54 -20.96 -2.41
N LYS A 288 -14.42 -20.42 -1.56
CA LYS A 288 -15.61 -19.68 -2.00
C LYS A 288 -15.33 -18.22 -2.41
N ASN A 289 -14.14 -17.67 -2.07
CA ASN A 289 -13.81 -16.25 -2.27
C ASN A 289 -12.55 -16.05 -3.13
N GLN A 290 -12.03 -17.09 -3.77
CA GLN A 290 -11.08 -17.05 -4.88
C GLN A 290 -11.80 -17.09 -6.22
#